data_aaf5426fc8aea407321efb5fc5e0f517
#
_entry.id   aaf5426fc8aea407321efb5fc5e0f517
#
_cell.length_a   1.000
_cell.length_b   1.000
_cell.length_c   1.000
_cell.angle_alpha   90.00
_cell.angle_beta   90.00
_cell.angle_gamma   90.00
#
_symmetry.space_group_name_H-M   'P 1'
#
loop_
_entity.id
_entity.type
_entity.pdbx_description
1 polymer ?
#
loop_
_entity_poly.entity_id
_entity_poly.type
_entity_poly.pdbx_seq_one_letter_code
_entity_poly.pdbx_strand_id
1 'polypeptide(L)'
;MQETYRFFIDAGADAVVNHHQHCYSGYEIYHDKPICYGLGNFCFDEDGRRECFWNEGYLVKLDFVNDNIDFELIPYTQCNETASVILVQDKTIFLKDIAKLNEAISNPLLLKEASERYYKSTIGLYNSLIQPYNNRVFNKLFSMKFLPSLFSNDKKIKLLNNINCESHLDRFIFALKKLALKESQKHT
;
A
#
# COMPACT_ATOMS: atom_id res chain seq x y z
N MET A 1 -8.25 -2.99 -7.34
CA MET A 1 -8.57 -1.86 -6.45
C MET A 1 -9.57 -0.90 -7.10
N GLN A 2 -9.28 -0.32 -8.28
CA GLN A 2 -10.20 0.62 -8.96
C GLN A 2 -11.59 0.01 -9.21
N GLU A 3 -11.66 -1.17 -9.83
CA GLU A 3 -12.92 -1.90 -10.07
C GLU A 3 -13.68 -2.18 -8.76
N THR A 4 -12.99 -2.59 -7.70
CA THR A 4 -13.59 -2.85 -6.39
C THR A 4 -14.21 -1.60 -5.78
N TYR A 5 -13.57 -0.45 -5.90
CA TYR A 5 -14.08 0.78 -5.29
C TYR A 5 -15.21 1.39 -6.11
N ARG A 6 -15.16 1.28 -7.44
CA ARG A 6 -16.29 1.60 -8.31
C ARG A 6 -17.50 0.72 -8.02
N PHE A 7 -17.29 -0.59 -7.78
CA PHE A 7 -18.36 -1.49 -7.36
C PHE A 7 -19.05 -1.02 -6.07
N PHE A 8 -18.34 -0.47 -5.09
CA PHE A 8 -18.98 0.08 -3.90
C PHE A 8 -19.89 1.27 -4.22
N ILE A 9 -19.49 2.15 -5.15
CA ILE A 9 -20.34 3.24 -5.62
C ILE A 9 -21.56 2.68 -6.35
N ASP A 10 -21.39 1.70 -7.23
CA ASP A 10 -22.48 1.04 -7.95
C ASP A 10 -23.45 0.33 -6.98
N ALA A 11 -22.95 -0.17 -5.86
CA ALA A 11 -23.73 -0.78 -4.79
C ALA A 11 -24.43 0.24 -3.86
N GLY A 12 -24.27 1.56 -4.11
CA GLY A 12 -24.98 2.61 -3.41
C GLY A 12 -24.17 3.41 -2.39
N ALA A 13 -22.84 3.25 -2.35
CA ALA A 13 -22.01 4.12 -1.53
C ALA A 13 -21.96 5.54 -2.10
N ASP A 14 -21.99 6.55 -1.24
CA ASP A 14 -21.91 7.96 -1.63
C ASP A 14 -20.48 8.49 -1.74
N ALA A 15 -19.53 7.84 -1.09
CA ALA A 15 -18.11 8.09 -1.23
C ALA A 15 -17.33 6.82 -0.87
N VAL A 16 -16.12 6.67 -1.42
CA VAL A 16 -15.16 5.65 -1.00
C VAL A 16 -13.86 6.34 -0.57
N VAL A 17 -13.47 6.10 0.67
CA VAL A 17 -12.23 6.65 1.23
C VAL A 17 -11.39 5.52 1.77
N ASN A 18 -10.21 5.31 1.17
CA ASN A 18 -9.30 4.24 1.56
C ASN A 18 -8.11 4.76 2.36
N HIS A 19 -7.81 4.10 3.48
CA HIS A 19 -6.68 4.43 4.35
C HIS A 19 -5.77 3.22 4.59
N HIS A 20 -5.70 2.28 3.65
CA HIS A 20 -4.87 1.07 3.79
C HIS A 20 -3.43 1.26 3.31
N GLN A 21 -3.22 2.08 2.29
CA GLN A 21 -1.89 2.38 1.78
C GLN A 21 -1.13 3.31 2.73
N HIS A 22 0.16 3.03 2.91
CA HIS A 22 1.07 3.83 3.72
C HIS A 22 1.63 5.07 3.01
N CYS A 23 1.05 5.45 1.89
CA CYS A 23 1.32 6.68 1.13
C CYS A 23 0.01 7.23 0.60
N TYR A 24 -0.06 8.54 0.43
CA TYR A 24 -1.25 9.12 -0.20
C TYR A 24 -1.28 8.83 -1.71
N SER A 25 -2.47 8.81 -2.25
CA SER A 25 -2.76 8.57 -3.66
C SER A 25 -3.72 9.63 -4.18
N GLY A 26 -4.00 9.59 -5.48
CA GLY A 26 -5.01 10.43 -6.09
C GLY A 26 -6.44 9.97 -5.78
N TYR A 27 -7.39 10.63 -6.42
CA TYR A 27 -8.81 10.33 -6.38
C TYR A 27 -9.41 10.38 -7.79
N GLU A 28 -10.60 9.82 -7.94
CA GLU A 28 -11.45 10.01 -9.10
C GLU A 28 -12.88 10.37 -8.68
N ILE A 29 -13.62 10.98 -9.61
CA ILE A 29 -15.07 11.15 -9.49
C ILE A 29 -15.71 10.09 -10.38
N TYR A 30 -16.49 9.21 -9.79
CA TYR A 30 -17.20 8.15 -10.47
C TYR A 30 -18.70 8.22 -10.14
N HIS A 31 -19.54 8.41 -11.15
CA HIS A 31 -20.98 8.66 -11.00
C HIS A 31 -21.28 9.82 -10.03
N ASP A 32 -20.54 10.93 -10.19
CA ASP A 32 -20.60 12.15 -9.36
C ASP A 32 -20.21 11.94 -7.88
N LYS A 33 -19.60 10.81 -7.56
CA LYS A 33 -19.18 10.44 -6.20
C LYS A 33 -17.66 10.28 -6.09
N PRO A 34 -17.04 10.80 -5.01
CA PRO A 34 -15.59 10.74 -4.86
C PRO A 34 -15.10 9.36 -4.42
N ILE A 35 -14.00 8.92 -5.04
CA ILE A 35 -13.24 7.73 -4.65
C ILE A 35 -11.80 8.17 -4.35
N CYS A 36 -11.40 8.21 -3.08
CA CYS A 36 -10.04 8.52 -2.63
C CYS A 36 -9.25 7.22 -2.43
N TYR A 37 -8.21 7.00 -3.23
CA TYR A 37 -7.49 5.73 -3.31
C TYR A 37 -6.49 5.48 -2.18
N GLY A 38 -6.09 6.49 -1.46
CA GLY A 38 -5.21 6.39 -0.30
C GLY A 38 -4.98 7.74 0.36
N LEU A 39 -5.09 7.80 1.67
CA LEU A 39 -4.91 9.04 2.44
C LEU A 39 -3.49 9.25 2.95
N GLY A 40 -2.65 8.21 2.94
CA GLY A 40 -1.35 8.22 3.61
C GLY A 40 -1.44 7.79 5.08
N ASN A 41 -0.35 7.92 5.82
CA ASN A 41 -0.32 7.58 7.24
C ASN A 41 -0.85 8.74 8.10
N PHE A 42 -1.55 8.40 9.17
CA PHE A 42 -1.99 9.37 10.16
C PHE A 42 -1.42 9.02 11.53
N CYS A 43 -0.47 9.86 12.00
CA CYS A 43 0.20 9.72 13.29
C CYS A 43 0.93 8.38 13.49
N PHE A 44 1.69 7.95 12.49
CA PHE A 44 2.61 6.81 12.57
C PHE A 44 4.00 7.31 12.96
N ASP A 45 4.29 7.33 14.26
CA ASP A 45 5.59 7.76 14.79
C ASP A 45 6.60 6.61 14.72
N GLU A 46 7.34 6.53 13.63
CA GLU A 46 8.35 5.49 13.38
C GLU A 46 9.74 6.11 13.28
N ASP A 47 10.63 5.70 14.17
CA ASP A 47 12.03 6.13 14.17
C ASP A 47 12.73 5.78 12.84
N GLY A 48 13.47 6.73 12.29
CA GLY A 48 14.16 6.57 11.01
C GLY A 48 13.31 6.83 9.77
N ARG A 49 12.04 7.21 9.94
CA ARG A 49 11.12 7.63 8.87
C ARG A 49 10.63 9.04 9.12
N ARG A 50 11.54 10.00 9.00
CA ARG A 50 11.25 11.43 9.18
C ARG A 50 11.42 12.14 7.83
N GLU A 51 10.67 13.23 7.62
CA GLU A 51 10.77 14.11 6.45
C GLU A 51 10.77 13.37 5.08
N CYS A 52 9.88 12.41 4.92
CA CYS A 52 9.75 11.63 3.70
C CYS A 52 8.27 11.39 3.35
N PHE A 53 7.97 10.83 2.19
CA PHE A 53 6.60 10.52 1.75
C PHE A 53 5.78 9.65 2.72
N TRP A 54 6.46 8.91 3.61
CA TRP A 54 5.79 8.18 4.69
C TRP A 54 5.09 9.12 5.68
N ASN A 55 5.59 10.34 5.83
CA ASN A 55 5.10 11.34 6.77
C ASN A 55 4.11 12.33 6.14
N GLU A 56 3.70 12.10 4.89
CA GLU A 56 2.77 12.96 4.18
C GLU A 56 1.42 12.25 3.99
N GLY A 57 0.35 13.03 4.06
CA GLY A 57 -1.00 12.55 3.85
C GLY A 57 -2.00 13.67 3.68
N TYR A 58 -3.27 13.31 3.55
CA TYR A 58 -4.36 14.28 3.54
C TYR A 58 -5.61 13.74 4.24
N LEU A 59 -6.38 14.64 4.81
CA LEU A 59 -7.75 14.39 5.27
C LEU A 59 -8.71 14.68 4.12
N VAL A 60 -9.84 14.00 4.12
CA VAL A 60 -10.97 14.31 3.23
C VAL A 60 -12.09 14.86 4.10
N LYS A 61 -12.48 16.10 3.84
CA LYS A 61 -13.70 16.68 4.39
C LYS A 61 -14.81 16.40 3.38
N LEU A 62 -15.89 15.79 3.81
CA LEU A 62 -17.08 15.52 3.01
C LEU A 62 -18.23 16.41 3.53
N ASP A 63 -18.82 17.20 2.66
CA ASP A 63 -20.00 18.01 2.95
C ASP A 63 -21.20 17.44 2.17
N PHE A 64 -22.20 16.95 2.88
CA PHE A 64 -23.42 16.37 2.29
C PHE A 64 -24.51 17.44 2.26
N VAL A 65 -24.89 17.91 1.06
CA VAL A 65 -25.90 18.93 0.87
C VAL A 65 -26.89 18.49 -0.20
N ASN A 66 -28.15 18.21 0.20
CA ASN A 66 -29.26 17.89 -0.72
C ASN A 66 -28.89 16.83 -1.79
N ASP A 67 -28.43 15.65 -1.37
CA ASP A 67 -27.97 14.53 -2.20
C ASP A 67 -26.71 14.80 -3.04
N ASN A 68 -26.10 15.97 -2.91
CA ASN A 68 -24.79 16.26 -3.47
C ASN A 68 -23.70 16.11 -2.42
N ILE A 69 -22.52 15.73 -2.87
CA ILE A 69 -21.34 15.58 -2.02
C ILE A 69 -20.26 16.49 -2.54
N ASP A 70 -19.99 17.55 -1.79
CA ASP A 70 -18.78 18.34 -1.96
C ASP A 70 -17.66 17.75 -1.10
N PHE A 71 -16.41 17.84 -1.56
CA PHE A 71 -15.28 17.39 -0.77
C PHE A 71 -14.08 18.31 -0.89
N GLU A 72 -13.31 18.36 0.18
CA GLU A 72 -12.06 19.11 0.25
C GLU A 72 -10.93 18.19 0.70
N LEU A 73 -9.76 18.30 0.04
CA LEU A 73 -8.53 17.64 0.47
C LEU A 73 -7.74 18.61 1.35
N ILE A 74 -7.38 18.13 2.55
CA ILE A 74 -6.65 18.92 3.54
C ILE A 74 -5.31 18.22 3.80
N PRO A 75 -4.21 18.64 3.14
CA PRO A 75 -2.91 18.02 3.29
C PRO A 75 -2.31 18.28 4.67
N TYR A 76 -1.58 17.29 5.16
CA TYR A 76 -0.83 17.36 6.40
C TYR A 76 0.52 16.67 6.26
N THR A 77 1.44 17.04 7.16
CA THR A 77 2.61 16.22 7.50
C THR A 77 2.42 15.65 8.91
N GLN A 78 3.01 14.48 9.15
CA GLN A 78 2.88 13.81 10.44
C GLN A 78 4.23 13.34 10.97
N CYS A 79 4.41 13.40 12.29
CA CYS A 79 5.54 12.78 13.00
C CYS A 79 6.94 13.10 12.42
N ASN A 80 7.17 14.35 11.97
CA ASN A 80 8.48 14.77 11.50
C ASN A 80 9.44 15.09 12.66
N GLU A 81 9.03 15.94 13.59
CA GLU A 81 9.81 16.31 14.77
C GLU A 81 9.30 15.61 16.04
N THR A 82 8.01 15.59 16.20
CA THR A 82 7.29 15.01 17.35
C THR A 82 6.12 14.17 16.87
N ALA A 83 5.54 13.35 17.75
CA ALA A 83 4.32 12.58 17.46
C ALA A 83 3.09 13.52 17.30
N SER A 84 3.05 14.26 16.21
CA SER A 84 2.03 15.28 15.90
C SER A 84 1.66 15.27 14.42
N VAL A 85 0.49 15.87 14.13
CA VAL A 85 0.02 16.11 12.74
C VAL A 85 -0.08 17.61 12.54
N ILE A 86 0.54 18.12 11.48
CA ILE A 86 0.60 19.54 11.14
C ILE A 86 -0.03 19.76 9.77
N LEU A 87 -1.03 20.62 9.70
CA LEU A 87 -1.69 20.96 8.43
C LEU A 87 -0.74 21.78 7.54
N VAL A 88 -0.68 21.40 6.25
CA VAL A 88 0.09 22.12 5.24
C VAL A 88 -0.72 23.32 4.77
N GLN A 89 -0.19 24.54 4.98
CA GLN A 89 -0.86 25.78 4.62
C GLN A 89 -0.76 26.07 3.11
N ASP A 90 0.43 25.93 2.53
CA ASP A 90 0.63 26.07 1.08
C ASP A 90 0.37 24.72 0.37
N LYS A 91 -0.81 24.59 -0.18
CA LYS A 91 -1.26 23.39 -0.89
C LYS A 91 -0.70 23.23 -2.31
N THR A 92 0.12 24.16 -2.80
CA THR A 92 0.53 24.22 -4.22
C THR A 92 1.22 22.95 -4.70
N ILE A 93 2.20 22.44 -3.95
CA ILE A 93 2.95 21.23 -4.29
C ILE A 93 2.03 20.01 -4.21
N PHE A 94 1.28 19.88 -3.13
CA PHE A 94 0.32 18.81 -2.92
C PHE A 94 -0.70 18.71 -4.06
N LEU A 95 -1.34 19.82 -4.44
CA LEU A 95 -2.34 19.83 -5.52
C LEU A 95 -1.74 19.44 -6.87
N LYS A 96 -0.50 19.86 -7.13
CA LYS A 96 0.24 19.44 -8.34
C LYS A 96 0.52 17.95 -8.37
N ASP A 97 0.85 17.35 -7.23
CA ASP A 97 1.11 15.91 -7.16
C ASP A 97 -0.19 15.11 -7.23
N ILE A 98 -1.26 15.56 -6.58
CA ILE A 98 -2.60 14.98 -6.74
C ILE A 98 -3.05 14.99 -8.19
N ALA A 99 -2.84 16.08 -8.91
CA ALA A 99 -3.19 16.17 -10.34
C ALA A 99 -2.46 15.11 -11.17
N LYS A 100 -1.17 14.89 -10.96
CA LYS A 100 -0.39 13.83 -11.63
C LYS A 100 -0.90 12.42 -11.27
N LEU A 101 -1.22 12.20 -9.99
CA LEU A 101 -1.77 10.93 -9.54
C LEU A 101 -3.14 10.65 -10.16
N ASN A 102 -4.00 11.67 -10.27
CA ASN A 102 -5.31 11.57 -10.92
C ASN A 102 -5.17 11.29 -12.43
N GLU A 103 -4.20 11.91 -13.10
CA GLU A 103 -3.87 11.61 -14.50
C GLU A 103 -3.48 10.13 -14.67
N ALA A 104 -2.62 9.61 -13.79
CA ALA A 104 -2.24 8.20 -13.83
C ALA A 104 -3.43 7.27 -13.56
N ILE A 105 -4.33 7.62 -12.64
CA ILE A 105 -5.54 6.85 -12.32
C ILE A 105 -6.51 6.83 -13.50
N SER A 106 -6.67 7.94 -14.20
CA SER A 106 -7.59 8.07 -15.34
C SER A 106 -7.06 7.42 -16.63
N ASN A 107 -5.75 7.16 -16.71
CA ASN A 107 -5.12 6.57 -17.88
C ASN A 107 -4.65 5.13 -17.61
N PRO A 108 -5.35 4.10 -18.14
CA PRO A 108 -5.01 2.70 -17.88
C PRO A 108 -3.58 2.30 -18.28
N LEU A 109 -3.02 2.94 -19.32
CA LEU A 109 -1.65 2.64 -19.78
C LEU A 109 -0.64 3.20 -18.78
N LEU A 110 -0.79 4.45 -18.35
CA LEU A 110 0.08 5.07 -17.33
C LEU A 110 -0.01 4.30 -16.00
N LEU A 111 -1.20 3.92 -15.58
CA LEU A 111 -1.42 3.15 -14.35
C LEU A 111 -0.73 1.78 -14.43
N LYS A 112 -0.85 1.09 -15.57
CA LYS A 112 -0.18 -0.19 -15.81
C LYS A 112 1.33 -0.05 -15.76
N GLU A 113 1.90 0.92 -16.47
CA GLU A 113 3.34 1.18 -16.48
C GLU A 113 3.89 1.53 -15.10
N ALA A 114 3.19 2.39 -14.35
CA ALA A 114 3.56 2.75 -12.98
C ALA A 114 3.52 1.52 -12.06
N SER A 115 2.47 0.71 -12.15
CA SER A 115 2.32 -0.53 -11.37
C SER A 115 3.41 -1.55 -11.71
N GLU A 116 3.71 -1.78 -12.99
CA GLU A 116 4.78 -2.68 -13.41
C GLU A 116 6.15 -2.21 -12.90
N ARG A 117 6.43 -0.92 -12.95
CA ARG A 117 7.68 -0.33 -12.44
C ARG A 117 7.81 -0.56 -10.93
N TYR A 118 6.74 -0.32 -10.18
CA TYR A 118 6.69 -0.59 -8.75
C TYR A 118 6.91 -2.07 -8.43
N TYR A 119 6.17 -2.98 -9.09
CA TYR A 119 6.33 -4.41 -8.87
C TYR A 119 7.75 -4.89 -9.21
N LYS A 120 8.34 -4.42 -10.31
CA LYS A 120 9.74 -4.73 -10.66
C LYS A 120 10.72 -4.27 -9.58
N SER A 121 10.50 -3.11 -8.98
CA SER A 121 11.36 -2.60 -7.89
C SER A 121 11.28 -3.44 -6.60
N THR A 122 10.13 -4.08 -6.36
CA THR A 122 9.89 -4.88 -5.14
C THR A 122 10.25 -6.36 -5.27
N ILE A 123 10.51 -6.87 -6.49
CA ILE A 123 10.84 -8.29 -6.72
C ILE A 123 11.99 -8.77 -5.83
N GLY A 124 13.06 -7.96 -5.69
CA GLY A 124 14.22 -8.32 -4.85
C GLY A 124 13.84 -8.52 -3.39
N LEU A 125 13.01 -7.63 -2.84
CA LEU A 125 12.51 -7.73 -1.47
C LEU A 125 11.71 -9.02 -1.27
N TYR A 126 10.68 -9.24 -2.08
CA TYR A 126 9.84 -10.43 -1.96
C TYR A 126 10.61 -11.72 -2.22
N ASN A 127 11.57 -11.72 -3.17
CA ASN A 127 12.44 -12.88 -3.37
C ASN A 127 13.30 -13.18 -2.14
N SER A 128 13.77 -12.17 -1.42
CA SER A 128 14.53 -12.38 -0.18
C SER A 128 13.67 -12.95 0.96
N LEU A 129 12.39 -12.59 1.04
CA LEU A 129 11.46 -13.09 2.06
C LEU A 129 11.17 -14.59 1.94
N ILE A 130 11.22 -15.14 0.73
CA ILE A 130 10.98 -16.57 0.48
C ILE A 130 12.26 -17.41 0.55
N GLN A 131 13.44 -16.80 0.76
CA GLN A 131 14.69 -17.54 0.92
C GLN A 131 14.90 -17.94 2.40
N PRO A 132 15.57 -19.07 2.66
CA PRO A 132 15.82 -19.53 4.04
C PRO A 132 16.97 -18.78 4.73
N TYR A 133 17.35 -17.63 4.26
CA TYR A 133 18.43 -16.82 4.85
C TYR A 133 17.87 -15.95 5.99
N ASN A 134 18.10 -16.36 7.24
CA ASN A 134 17.50 -15.75 8.44
C ASN A 134 18.24 -14.54 9.00
N ASN A 135 19.29 -14.04 8.37
CA ASN A 135 19.98 -12.85 8.89
C ASN A 135 20.22 -11.78 7.82
N ARG A 136 20.38 -10.55 8.28
CA ARG A 136 20.55 -9.37 7.40
C ARG A 136 21.77 -9.47 6.49
N VAL A 137 22.84 -10.12 6.93
CA VAL A 137 24.09 -10.26 6.14
C VAL A 137 23.85 -11.19 4.97
N PHE A 138 23.30 -12.38 5.21
CA PHE A 138 23.02 -13.36 4.15
C PHE A 138 21.96 -12.85 3.17
N ASN A 139 20.92 -12.16 3.67
CA ASN A 139 19.92 -11.53 2.80
C ASN A 139 20.55 -10.45 1.90
N LYS A 140 21.48 -9.65 2.45
CA LYS A 140 22.22 -8.65 1.65
C LYS A 140 23.13 -9.32 0.62
N LEU A 141 23.88 -10.35 0.99
CA LEU A 141 24.70 -11.13 0.05
C LEU A 141 23.86 -11.78 -1.05
N PHE A 142 22.69 -12.31 -0.71
CA PHE A 142 21.74 -12.86 -1.68
C PHE A 142 21.23 -11.77 -2.66
N SER A 143 20.82 -10.60 -2.14
CA SER A 143 20.37 -9.49 -3.00
C SER A 143 21.46 -8.98 -3.96
N MET A 144 22.72 -9.06 -3.54
CA MET A 144 23.90 -8.74 -4.35
C MET A 144 24.33 -9.90 -5.27
N LYS A 145 23.55 -11.00 -5.33
CA LYS A 145 23.82 -12.21 -6.15
C LYS A 145 25.08 -13.00 -5.79
N PHE A 146 25.65 -12.79 -4.59
CA PHE A 146 26.76 -13.59 -4.08
C PHE A 146 26.31 -14.96 -3.56
N LEU A 147 25.04 -15.12 -3.22
CA LEU A 147 24.45 -16.38 -2.79
C LEU A 147 23.42 -16.90 -3.78
N PRO A 148 23.35 -18.22 -4.03
CA PRO A 148 22.37 -18.80 -4.93
C PRO A 148 20.98 -18.80 -4.31
N SER A 149 19.92 -18.79 -5.14
CA SER A 149 18.57 -19.07 -4.67
C SER A 149 18.45 -20.55 -4.28
N LEU A 150 18.13 -20.79 -3.01
CA LEU A 150 17.82 -22.14 -2.52
C LEU A 150 16.36 -22.54 -2.76
N PHE A 151 15.57 -21.61 -3.29
CA PHE A 151 14.18 -21.86 -3.64
C PHE A 151 14.07 -22.13 -5.14
N SER A 152 13.96 -23.39 -5.51
CA SER A 152 13.89 -23.82 -6.92
C SER A 152 12.67 -23.23 -7.64
N ASN A 153 12.70 -23.18 -8.96
CA ASN A 153 11.57 -22.69 -9.76
C ASN A 153 10.31 -23.54 -9.51
N ASP A 154 10.43 -24.86 -9.34
CA ASP A 154 9.30 -25.73 -9.02
C ASP A 154 8.65 -25.38 -7.67
N LYS A 155 9.46 -25.03 -6.67
CA LYS A 155 8.93 -24.57 -5.38
C LYS A 155 8.23 -23.21 -5.50
N LYS A 156 8.75 -22.29 -6.33
CA LYS A 156 8.11 -21.00 -6.60
C LYS A 156 6.77 -21.18 -7.29
N ILE A 157 6.68 -22.06 -8.28
CA ILE A 157 5.44 -22.39 -9.00
C ILE A 157 4.42 -23.02 -8.05
N LYS A 158 4.83 -23.97 -7.21
CA LYS A 158 3.96 -24.58 -6.20
C LYS A 158 3.45 -23.57 -5.19
N LEU A 159 4.30 -22.66 -4.73
CA LEU A 159 3.90 -21.57 -3.83
C LEU A 159 2.89 -20.64 -4.50
N LEU A 160 3.13 -20.27 -5.76
CA LEU A 160 2.22 -19.44 -6.53
C LEU A 160 0.85 -20.11 -6.69
N ASN A 161 0.80 -21.40 -7.01
CA ASN A 161 -0.44 -22.15 -7.11
C ASN A 161 -1.19 -22.21 -5.76
N ASN A 162 -0.47 -22.36 -4.64
CA ASN A 162 -1.08 -22.35 -3.32
C ASN A 162 -1.65 -20.98 -2.95
N ILE A 163 -1.03 -19.88 -3.38
CA ILE A 163 -1.52 -18.52 -3.13
C ILE A 163 -2.73 -18.17 -4.02
N ASN A 164 -2.75 -18.66 -5.26
CA ASN A 164 -3.82 -18.37 -6.22
C ASN A 164 -5.09 -19.21 -5.99
N CYS A 165 -5.03 -20.27 -5.22
CA CYS A 165 -6.17 -21.12 -4.91
C CYS A 165 -6.66 -20.85 -3.49
N GLU A 166 -7.87 -20.32 -3.32
CA GLU A 166 -8.44 -19.96 -2.01
C GLU A 166 -8.37 -21.11 -0.99
N SER A 167 -8.75 -22.31 -1.38
CA SER A 167 -8.71 -23.46 -0.46
C SER A 167 -7.30 -23.87 -0.02
N HIS A 168 -6.29 -23.60 -0.83
CA HIS A 168 -4.89 -23.82 -0.49
C HIS A 168 -4.33 -22.65 0.32
N LEU A 169 -4.73 -21.42 -0.01
CA LEU A 169 -4.32 -20.21 0.70
C LEU A 169 -4.72 -20.27 2.17
N ASP A 170 -5.96 -20.64 2.48
CA ASP A 170 -6.44 -20.78 3.85
C ASP A 170 -5.63 -21.81 4.65
N ARG A 171 -5.33 -22.97 4.07
CA ARG A 171 -4.49 -24.00 4.69
C ARG A 171 -3.05 -23.52 4.88
N PHE A 172 -2.52 -22.79 3.91
CA PHE A 172 -1.17 -22.24 3.97
C PHE A 172 -1.05 -21.18 5.07
N ILE A 173 -2.02 -20.28 5.18
CA ILE A 173 -2.11 -19.27 6.26
C ILE A 173 -2.22 -19.97 7.62
N PHE A 174 -3.07 -21.00 7.73
CA PHE A 174 -3.21 -21.77 8.96
C PHE A 174 -1.89 -22.45 9.38
N ALA A 175 -1.19 -23.09 8.42
CA ALA A 175 0.08 -23.73 8.67
C ALA A 175 1.15 -22.73 9.14
N LEU A 176 1.27 -21.57 8.48
CA LEU A 176 2.22 -20.50 8.86
C LEU A 176 1.93 -19.99 10.28
N LYS A 177 0.66 -19.73 10.62
CA LYS A 177 0.27 -19.29 11.98
C LYS A 177 0.67 -20.32 13.04
N LYS A 178 0.46 -21.62 12.78
CA LYS A 178 0.84 -22.69 13.71
C LYS A 178 2.35 -22.83 13.88
N LEU A 179 3.13 -22.68 12.80
CA LEU A 179 4.59 -22.74 12.86
C LEU A 179 5.16 -21.54 13.61
N ALA A 180 4.70 -20.33 13.33
CA ALA A 180 5.14 -19.11 14.03
C ALA A 180 4.86 -19.17 15.54
N LEU A 181 3.69 -19.70 15.96
CA LEU A 181 3.35 -19.85 17.37
C LEU A 181 4.21 -20.89 18.09
N LYS A 182 4.62 -21.98 17.41
CA LYS A 182 5.51 -22.99 18.00
C LYS A 182 6.91 -22.47 18.27
N GLU A 183 7.41 -21.56 17.44
CA GLU A 183 8.73 -20.94 17.65
C GLU A 183 8.72 -19.96 18.82
N SER A 184 7.63 -19.19 19.00
CA SER A 184 7.47 -18.27 20.13
C SER A 184 7.47 -19.00 21.49
N GLN A 185 6.97 -20.23 21.57
CA GLN A 185 6.94 -21.04 22.80
C GLN A 185 8.28 -21.73 23.14
N LYS A 186 9.26 -21.74 22.22
CA LYS A 186 10.59 -22.31 22.48
C LYS A 186 11.58 -21.30 23.05
N HIS A 187 11.23 -20.03 23.04
CA HIS A 187 12.07 -18.92 23.53
C HIS A 187 11.54 -18.28 24.81
N THR A 188 10.51 -18.83 25.42
CA THR A 188 10.02 -18.59 26.79
C THR A 188 10.38 -19.77 27.69
#